data_dd7ea0b469be8ae2abec87c533897261
#
_entry.id   dd7ea0b469be8ae2abec87c533897261
#
_cell.length_a   1.000
_cell.length_b   1.000
_cell.length_c   1.000
_cell.angle_alpha   90.00
_cell.angle_beta   90.00
_cell.angle_gamma   90.00
#
_symmetry.space_group_name_H-M   'P 1'
#
loop_
_entity.id
_entity.type
_entity.pdbx_description
1 polymer ?
#
loop_
_entity_poly.entity_id
_entity_poly.type
_entity_poly.pdbx_seq_one_letter_code
_entity_poly.pdbx_strand_id
1 'polypeptide(L)'
;NGVRPNVSGYNPMKKEGAIILGIGGDNSIGAAGTFYEGVMTSGYPSDATEDAVQANITAAGYAVSGGNPQQGVQIVGGQSGRCVDVPNSSTTNGTQVQIWDCGSGTNQRFTNTSGKQLQVYGNKCLDANGQGTSNGTQVITWNCNNQTNQQWNVNSNGTITGVQSGLCLDANAAATANGTKLILWACNGGSNQQWSLRS
;
A
#
# COMPACT_ATOMS: atom_id res chain seq x y z
N ASN A 1 17.19 -23.16 -3.85
CA ASN A 1 17.31 -24.56 -4.28
C ASN A 1 18.14 -25.30 -3.24
N GLY A 2 17.49 -25.67 -2.12
CA GLY A 2 18.15 -26.43 -1.07
C GLY A 2 18.43 -27.87 -1.54
N VAL A 3 19.70 -28.19 -1.71
CA VAL A 3 20.12 -29.57 -1.88
C VAL A 3 19.87 -30.31 -0.56
N ARG A 4 19.17 -31.42 -0.62
CA ARG A 4 18.95 -32.28 0.54
C ARG A 4 20.30 -32.61 1.19
N PRO A 5 20.46 -32.42 2.50
CA PRO A 5 21.67 -32.79 3.20
C PRO A 5 21.90 -34.30 3.06
N ASN A 6 23.10 -34.70 2.66
CA ASN A 6 23.46 -36.12 2.57
C ASN A 6 23.86 -36.65 3.96
N VAL A 7 22.88 -36.71 4.86
CA VAL A 7 23.07 -37.19 6.23
C VAL A 7 22.29 -38.49 6.37
N SER A 8 22.98 -39.57 6.76
CA SER A 8 22.36 -40.86 7.00
C SER A 8 21.26 -40.77 8.05
N GLY A 9 20.07 -41.24 7.70
CA GLY A 9 18.89 -41.16 8.58
C GLY A 9 18.11 -39.83 8.53
N TYR A 10 18.59 -38.80 7.84
CA TYR A 10 17.87 -37.56 7.63
C TYR A 10 16.89 -37.71 6.46
N ASN A 11 15.62 -37.80 6.76
CA ASN A 11 14.54 -37.91 5.78
C ASN A 11 13.49 -36.84 6.06
N PRO A 12 13.79 -35.53 5.84
CA PRO A 12 12.79 -34.53 5.97
C PRO A 12 11.68 -34.81 4.96
N MET A 13 10.46 -34.80 5.38
CA MET A 13 9.27 -34.87 4.51
C MET A 13 9.00 -36.21 3.82
N LYS A 14 9.59 -37.33 4.27
CA LYS A 14 9.34 -38.60 3.61
C LYS A 14 7.94 -39.16 3.86
N LYS A 15 7.23 -38.76 4.89
CA LYS A 15 5.98 -39.42 5.30
C LYS A 15 4.81 -38.45 5.60
N GLU A 16 5.02 -37.23 5.89
CA GLU A 16 3.97 -36.40 6.53
C GLU A 16 3.84 -34.98 5.97
N GLY A 17 4.51 -34.70 4.86
CA GLY A 17 4.31 -33.48 4.12
C GLY A 17 4.27 -32.22 5.00
N ALA A 18 5.31 -31.97 5.79
CA ALA A 18 5.40 -30.68 6.47
C ALA A 18 5.64 -29.60 5.44
N ILE A 19 4.68 -28.70 5.30
CA ILE A 19 4.80 -27.50 4.48
C ILE A 19 5.26 -26.40 5.40
N ILE A 20 6.48 -25.92 5.22
CA ILE A 20 6.97 -24.72 5.92
C ILE A 20 6.73 -23.54 5.02
N LEU A 21 5.72 -22.76 5.36
CA LEU A 21 5.32 -21.57 4.63
C LEU A 21 5.79 -20.31 5.35
N GLY A 22 6.44 -19.41 4.63
CA GLY A 22 6.87 -18.13 5.17
C GLY A 22 8.12 -18.14 6.04
N ILE A 23 8.90 -19.25 6.03
CA ILE A 23 10.20 -19.33 6.71
C ILE A 23 11.29 -19.50 5.66
N GLY A 24 12.34 -18.69 5.74
CA GLY A 24 13.53 -18.86 4.92
C GLY A 24 14.25 -20.18 5.26
N GLY A 25 14.96 -20.77 4.29
CA GLY A 25 15.67 -22.04 4.46
C GLY A 25 16.83 -22.02 5.46
N ASP A 26 17.05 -20.93 6.13
CA ASP A 26 18.09 -20.66 7.13
C ASP A 26 17.56 -20.67 8.58
N ASN A 27 16.33 -21.13 8.82
CA ASN A 27 15.63 -21.03 10.10
C ASN A 27 15.33 -19.60 10.57
N SER A 28 15.26 -18.62 9.67
CA SER A 28 14.85 -17.27 10.05
C SER A 28 13.40 -17.26 10.56
N ILE A 29 13.17 -16.63 11.70
CA ILE A 29 11.85 -16.54 12.35
C ILE A 29 11.14 -15.22 12.02
N GLY A 30 11.69 -14.43 11.13
CA GLY A 30 11.20 -13.07 10.82
C GLY A 30 10.22 -12.97 9.65
N ALA A 31 9.85 -14.08 9.00
CA ALA A 31 8.95 -14.04 7.87
C ALA A 31 7.50 -13.88 8.33
N ALA A 32 6.87 -12.79 7.95
CA ALA A 32 5.43 -12.59 8.09
C ALA A 32 4.78 -12.60 6.71
N GLY A 33 3.71 -13.36 6.56
CA GLY A 33 2.99 -13.45 5.29
C GLY A 33 1.60 -14.06 5.46
N THR A 34 0.78 -13.92 4.43
CA THR A 34 -0.52 -14.55 4.36
C THR A 34 -0.46 -15.67 3.34
N PHE A 35 -0.85 -16.87 3.75
CA PHE A 35 -0.97 -18.03 2.87
C PHE A 35 -2.43 -18.17 2.44
N TYR A 36 -2.66 -18.21 1.14
CA TYR A 36 -4.00 -18.36 0.58
C TYR A 36 -4.21 -19.73 -0.04
N GLU A 37 -3.19 -20.29 -0.70
CA GLU A 37 -3.30 -21.53 -1.43
C GLU A 37 -1.94 -22.20 -1.57
N GLY A 38 -1.90 -23.54 -1.65
CA GLY A 38 -0.69 -24.31 -1.86
C GLY A 38 -0.90 -25.51 -2.77
N VAL A 39 0.12 -25.83 -3.51
CA VAL A 39 0.18 -27.01 -4.38
C VAL A 39 1.32 -27.92 -3.94
N MET A 40 1.01 -29.21 -3.83
CA MET A 40 2.03 -30.24 -3.60
C MET A 40 2.27 -31.00 -4.91
N THR A 41 3.53 -31.08 -5.33
CA THR A 41 3.96 -31.85 -6.50
C THR A 41 4.91 -32.95 -6.09
N SER A 42 4.93 -34.04 -6.85
CA SER A 42 5.94 -35.10 -6.68
C SER A 42 7.22 -34.66 -7.41
N GLY A 43 8.22 -34.24 -6.65
CA GLY A 43 9.50 -33.76 -7.20
C GLY A 43 9.51 -32.23 -7.38
N TYR A 44 10.50 -31.72 -8.13
CA TYR A 44 10.57 -30.30 -8.46
C TYR A 44 9.60 -29.98 -9.61
N PRO A 45 8.73 -28.97 -9.45
CA PRO A 45 7.88 -28.55 -10.56
C PRO A 45 8.75 -27.96 -11.67
N SER A 46 8.27 -28.07 -12.89
CA SER A 46 8.88 -27.33 -14.01
C SER A 46 8.54 -25.86 -13.91
N ASP A 47 9.35 -25.00 -14.53
CA ASP A 47 9.08 -23.55 -14.60
C ASP A 47 7.66 -23.28 -15.12
N ALA A 48 7.21 -24.04 -16.13
CA ALA A 48 5.85 -23.92 -16.67
C ALA A 48 4.77 -24.26 -15.63
N THR A 49 5.04 -25.17 -14.69
CA THR A 49 4.11 -25.51 -13.59
C THR A 49 4.10 -24.38 -12.55
N GLU A 50 5.26 -23.82 -12.22
CA GLU A 50 5.37 -22.69 -11.31
C GLU A 50 4.65 -21.46 -11.87
N ASP A 51 4.84 -21.17 -13.16
CA ASP A 51 4.16 -20.08 -13.88
C ASP A 51 2.63 -20.27 -13.89
N ALA A 52 2.16 -21.50 -14.11
CA ALA A 52 0.73 -21.82 -14.11
C ALA A 52 0.10 -21.64 -12.73
N VAL A 53 0.81 -22.04 -11.66
CA VAL A 53 0.36 -21.84 -10.27
C VAL A 53 0.32 -20.34 -9.96
N GLN A 54 1.34 -19.58 -10.34
CA GLN A 54 1.38 -18.15 -10.14
C GLN A 54 0.27 -17.43 -10.92
N ALA A 55 -0.01 -17.85 -12.14
CA ALA A 55 -1.09 -17.33 -12.96
C ALA A 55 -2.47 -17.61 -12.32
N ASN A 56 -2.65 -18.79 -11.75
CA ASN A 56 -3.89 -19.18 -11.04
C ASN A 56 -4.08 -18.33 -9.77
N ILE A 57 -3.06 -18.16 -8.96
CA ILE A 57 -3.07 -17.30 -7.76
C ILE A 57 -3.47 -15.87 -8.14
N THR A 58 -2.91 -15.36 -9.24
CA THR A 58 -3.22 -14.03 -9.76
C THR A 58 -4.66 -13.93 -10.27
N ALA A 59 -5.12 -14.95 -11.02
CA ALA A 59 -6.47 -15.02 -11.57
C ALA A 59 -7.55 -15.18 -10.48
N ALA A 60 -7.23 -15.87 -9.38
CA ALA A 60 -8.12 -16.02 -8.23
C ALA A 60 -8.25 -14.69 -7.43
N GLY A 61 -7.47 -13.68 -7.77
CA GLY A 61 -7.55 -12.36 -7.11
C GLY A 61 -7.07 -12.39 -5.66
N TYR A 62 -6.23 -13.36 -5.31
CA TYR A 62 -5.55 -13.32 -4.02
C TYR A 62 -4.64 -12.11 -3.98
N ALA A 63 -5.15 -11.03 -3.40
CA ALA A 63 -4.36 -9.85 -3.17
C ALA A 63 -3.22 -10.22 -2.23
N VAL A 64 -2.02 -10.30 -2.76
CA VAL A 64 -0.82 -10.29 -1.91
C VAL A 64 -0.85 -8.98 -1.14
N SER A 65 -1.21 -9.03 0.14
CA SER A 65 -0.99 -7.92 1.08
C SER A 65 0.50 -7.68 1.32
N GLY A 66 1.29 -7.88 0.32
CA GLY A 66 2.72 -7.72 0.23
C GLY A 66 3.09 -7.40 -1.20
N GLY A 67 2.26 -6.58 -1.88
CA GLY A 67 2.65 -5.98 -3.15
C GLY A 67 4.05 -5.40 -3.00
N ASN A 68 4.92 -5.71 -3.97
CA ASN A 68 6.23 -5.07 -4.07
C ASN A 68 6.10 -3.61 -3.59
N PRO A 69 6.86 -3.18 -2.58
CA PRO A 69 6.76 -1.82 -2.03
C PRO A 69 6.88 -0.71 -3.09
N GLN A 70 7.30 -1.07 -4.30
CA GLN A 70 7.41 -0.17 -5.46
C GLN A 70 6.18 -0.18 -6.38
N GLN A 71 5.13 -1.01 -6.12
CA GLN A 71 3.95 -1.11 -7.03
C GLN A 71 2.87 -0.05 -6.80
N GLY A 72 2.97 0.76 -5.77
CA GLY A 72 2.04 1.88 -5.57
C GLY A 72 2.27 3.01 -6.57
N VAL A 73 1.25 3.84 -6.77
CA VAL A 73 1.34 5.07 -7.56
C VAL A 73 1.73 6.26 -6.67
N GLN A 74 2.39 7.23 -7.24
CA GLN A 74 2.57 8.54 -6.62
C GLN A 74 1.32 9.39 -6.85
N ILE A 75 0.90 10.11 -5.83
CA ILE A 75 -0.16 11.13 -5.92
C ILE A 75 0.55 12.47 -6.07
N VAL A 76 0.50 13.04 -7.28
CA VAL A 76 1.27 14.25 -7.64
C VAL A 76 0.35 15.45 -7.69
N GLY A 77 0.71 16.51 -6.95
CA GLY A 77 -0.02 17.76 -6.94
C GLY A 77 0.12 18.54 -8.25
N GLY A 78 -1.02 18.90 -8.85
CA GLY A 78 -1.06 19.61 -10.13
C GLY A 78 -0.39 21.00 -10.08
N GLN A 79 -0.49 21.69 -8.94
CA GLN A 79 0.12 22.99 -8.75
C GLN A 79 1.62 22.91 -8.45
N SER A 80 2.01 22.00 -7.57
CA SER A 80 3.37 21.95 -7.03
C SER A 80 4.31 21.03 -7.79
N GLY A 81 3.78 20.06 -8.54
CA GLY A 81 4.55 18.97 -9.11
C GLY A 81 5.12 18.00 -8.05
N ARG A 82 4.81 18.20 -6.77
CA ARG A 82 5.29 17.40 -5.65
C ARG A 82 4.36 16.24 -5.33
N CYS A 83 4.91 15.22 -4.69
CA CYS A 83 4.19 14.02 -4.31
C CYS A 83 3.61 14.11 -2.90
N VAL A 84 2.45 13.48 -2.68
CA VAL A 84 1.97 13.20 -1.33
C VAL A 84 2.99 12.32 -0.63
N ASP A 85 3.36 12.73 0.56
CA ASP A 85 4.51 12.20 1.29
C ASP A 85 4.17 11.98 2.76
N VAL A 86 4.58 10.83 3.28
CA VAL A 86 4.54 10.58 4.71
C VAL A 86 5.90 11.01 5.30
N PRO A 87 5.93 12.07 6.13
CA PRO A 87 7.18 12.63 6.66
C PRO A 87 8.06 11.58 7.31
N ASN A 88 9.37 11.63 6.99
CA ASN A 88 10.39 10.76 7.57
C ASN A 88 10.07 9.25 7.46
N SER A 89 9.28 8.87 6.47
CA SER A 89 8.79 7.49 6.29
C SER A 89 8.14 6.93 7.57
N SER A 90 7.47 7.77 8.34
CA SER A 90 6.88 7.42 9.62
C SER A 90 5.77 6.37 9.45
N THR A 91 5.77 5.35 10.29
CA THR A 91 4.70 4.37 10.41
C THR A 91 3.79 4.62 11.63
N THR A 92 4.00 5.74 12.32
CA THR A 92 3.21 6.12 13.50
C THR A 92 1.83 6.62 13.09
N ASN A 93 0.78 6.14 13.76
CA ASN A 93 -0.57 6.64 13.59
C ASN A 93 -0.65 8.13 13.97
N GLY A 94 -1.42 8.91 13.21
CA GLY A 94 -1.56 10.34 13.43
C GLY A 94 -0.49 11.18 12.73
N THR A 95 0.40 10.58 11.93
CA THR A 95 1.38 11.34 11.16
C THR A 95 0.66 12.13 10.07
N GLN A 96 0.67 13.47 10.15
CA GLN A 96 0.06 14.32 9.11
C GLN A 96 0.90 14.28 7.84
N VAL A 97 0.25 13.94 6.73
CA VAL A 97 0.90 13.89 5.41
C VAL A 97 1.16 15.30 4.86
N GLN A 98 2.09 15.38 3.93
CA GLN A 98 2.56 16.62 3.33
C GLN A 98 2.77 16.42 1.82
N ILE A 99 3.14 17.48 1.11
CA ILE A 99 3.78 17.36 -0.20
C ILE A 99 5.29 17.51 -0.04
N TRP A 100 6.02 16.73 -0.85
CA TRP A 100 7.49 16.75 -0.89
C TRP A 100 7.97 16.45 -2.30
N ASP A 101 9.22 16.82 -2.63
CA ASP A 101 9.83 16.45 -3.91
C ASP A 101 9.68 14.95 -4.15
N CYS A 102 9.23 14.59 -5.35
CA CYS A 102 8.99 13.20 -5.68
C CYS A 102 10.29 12.39 -5.70
N GLY A 103 10.31 11.32 -4.94
CA GLY A 103 11.42 10.36 -4.85
C GLY A 103 10.96 8.93 -5.10
N SER A 104 11.88 7.99 -4.92
CA SER A 104 11.59 6.55 -5.07
C SER A 104 11.13 5.89 -3.76
N GLY A 105 11.02 6.65 -2.67
CA GLY A 105 10.68 6.13 -1.36
C GLY A 105 9.27 5.54 -1.27
N THR A 106 9.11 4.48 -0.47
CA THR A 106 7.82 3.82 -0.24
C THR A 106 6.81 4.72 0.47
N ASN A 107 7.28 5.76 1.16
CA ASN A 107 6.46 6.78 1.84
C ASN A 107 5.69 7.71 0.90
N GLN A 108 5.92 7.59 -0.41
CA GLN A 108 5.23 8.32 -1.47
C GLN A 108 4.49 7.38 -2.43
N ARG A 109 4.39 6.09 -2.11
CA ARG A 109 3.75 5.08 -2.94
C ARG A 109 2.44 4.63 -2.30
N PHE A 110 1.34 4.90 -2.99
CA PHE A 110 -0.01 4.63 -2.51
C PHE A 110 -0.71 3.63 -3.41
N THR A 111 -1.36 2.65 -2.82
CA THR A 111 -2.25 1.72 -3.52
C THR A 111 -3.68 2.23 -3.37
N ASN A 112 -4.34 2.48 -4.50
CA ASN A 112 -5.78 2.75 -4.51
C ASN A 112 -6.51 1.41 -4.52
N THR A 113 -7.08 1.04 -3.38
CA THR A 113 -7.74 -0.25 -3.19
C THR A 113 -9.18 -0.25 -3.74
N SER A 114 -9.75 -1.44 -3.98
CA SER A 114 -11.17 -1.57 -4.33
C SER A 114 -12.12 -1.02 -3.26
N GLY A 115 -11.67 -0.96 -1.98
CA GLY A 115 -12.37 -0.33 -0.87
C GLY A 115 -12.21 1.20 -0.83
N LYS A 116 -11.70 1.82 -1.90
CA LYS A 116 -11.43 3.27 -2.00
C LYS A 116 -10.41 3.80 -1.00
N GLN A 117 -9.57 2.95 -0.43
CA GLN A 117 -8.51 3.40 0.46
C GLN A 117 -7.27 3.79 -0.35
N LEU A 118 -6.63 4.87 0.03
CA LEU A 118 -5.29 5.23 -0.43
C LEU A 118 -4.28 4.72 0.61
N GLN A 119 -3.77 3.52 0.36
CA GLN A 119 -2.98 2.75 1.30
C GLN A 119 -1.48 2.91 1.04
N VAL A 120 -0.71 3.16 2.09
CA VAL A 120 0.75 3.23 2.09
C VAL A 120 1.33 2.17 3.02
N TYR A 121 2.50 1.66 2.75
CA TYR A 121 3.18 0.58 3.52
C TYR A 121 2.37 -0.72 3.67
N GLY A 122 1.30 -0.92 2.90
CA GLY A 122 0.46 -2.11 2.99
C GLY A 122 -0.52 -2.17 4.17
N ASN A 123 -0.41 -1.27 5.15
CA ASN A 123 -1.25 -1.30 6.36
C ASN A 123 -1.66 0.07 6.91
N LYS A 124 -1.18 1.16 6.30
CA LYS A 124 -1.58 2.52 6.65
C LYS A 124 -2.45 3.10 5.55
N CYS A 125 -3.49 3.82 5.92
CA CYS A 125 -4.40 4.49 5.01
C CYS A 125 -4.37 6.01 5.24
N LEU A 126 -4.55 6.80 4.19
CA LEU A 126 -4.89 8.21 4.37
C LEU A 126 -6.21 8.30 5.13
N ASP A 127 -6.24 9.17 6.13
CA ASP A 127 -7.31 9.26 7.12
C ASP A 127 -7.65 10.73 7.38
N ALA A 128 -8.93 11.06 7.36
CA ALA A 128 -9.41 12.34 7.85
C ALA A 128 -9.41 12.32 9.38
N ASN A 129 -8.45 12.98 10.00
CA ASN A 129 -8.18 12.93 11.43
C ASN A 129 -9.45 13.13 12.27
N GLY A 130 -9.66 12.24 13.23
CA GLY A 130 -10.81 12.28 14.11
C GLY A 130 -12.16 12.17 13.41
N GLN A 131 -12.19 11.57 12.20
CA GLN A 131 -13.39 11.50 11.35
C GLN A 131 -13.95 12.89 11.01
N GLY A 132 -13.06 13.91 10.94
CA GLY A 132 -13.45 15.29 10.69
C GLY A 132 -14.04 15.49 9.28
N THR A 133 -15.05 16.36 9.22
CA THR A 133 -15.77 16.70 7.98
C THR A 133 -15.78 18.20 7.71
N SER A 134 -14.91 18.94 8.38
CA SER A 134 -14.83 20.40 8.27
C SER A 134 -13.57 20.83 7.51
N ASN A 135 -13.61 22.03 6.92
CA ASN A 135 -12.43 22.66 6.36
C ASN A 135 -11.30 22.74 7.40
N GLY A 136 -10.08 22.41 6.97
CA GLY A 136 -8.90 22.38 7.83
C GLY A 136 -8.68 21.05 8.56
N THR A 137 -9.60 20.06 8.43
CA THR A 137 -9.35 18.71 8.97
C THR A 137 -8.03 18.19 8.41
N GLN A 138 -7.13 17.78 9.29
CA GLN A 138 -5.83 17.23 8.90
C GLN A 138 -6.01 15.88 8.19
N VAL A 139 -5.24 15.66 7.15
CA VAL A 139 -5.10 14.34 6.53
C VAL A 139 -3.85 13.69 7.09
N ILE A 140 -4.04 12.54 7.72
CA ILE A 140 -3.01 11.81 8.45
C ILE A 140 -2.87 10.40 7.88
N THR A 141 -1.88 9.64 8.36
CA THR A 141 -1.84 8.19 8.20
C THR A 141 -2.33 7.50 9.47
N TRP A 142 -3.16 6.48 9.33
CA TRP A 142 -3.65 5.65 10.41
C TRP A 142 -3.71 4.19 9.98
N ASN A 143 -3.74 3.24 10.92
CA ASN A 143 -3.98 1.85 10.59
C ASN A 143 -5.28 1.73 9.78
N CYS A 144 -5.24 1.01 8.66
CA CYS A 144 -6.42 0.78 7.85
C CYS A 144 -7.50 0.05 8.66
N ASN A 145 -8.72 0.59 8.69
CA ASN A 145 -9.83 0.07 9.51
C ASN A 145 -11.16 0.02 8.76
N ASN A 146 -11.16 0.32 7.47
CA ASN A 146 -12.32 0.33 6.57
C ASN A 146 -13.41 1.38 6.91
N GLN A 147 -13.13 2.33 7.79
CA GLN A 147 -14.07 3.40 8.09
C GLN A 147 -14.15 4.42 6.94
N THR A 148 -15.25 5.13 6.83
CA THR A 148 -15.54 6.06 5.73
C THR A 148 -14.60 7.27 5.67
N ASN A 149 -14.01 7.67 6.81
CA ASN A 149 -12.98 8.71 6.87
C ASN A 149 -11.63 8.31 6.25
N GLN A 150 -11.47 7.02 5.91
CA GLN A 150 -10.31 6.48 5.19
C GLN A 150 -10.64 6.15 3.72
N GLN A 151 -11.84 6.48 3.25
CA GLN A 151 -12.25 6.23 1.89
C GLN A 151 -12.23 7.51 1.06
N TRP A 152 -11.70 7.38 -0.14
CA TRP A 152 -11.43 8.50 -1.04
C TRP A 152 -11.94 8.19 -2.45
N ASN A 153 -12.60 9.17 -3.06
CA ASN A 153 -12.92 9.10 -4.48
C ASN A 153 -11.80 9.80 -5.26
N VAL A 154 -11.12 9.06 -6.10
CA VAL A 154 -10.20 9.61 -7.09
C VAL A 154 -11.02 9.94 -8.33
N ASN A 155 -11.25 11.21 -8.57
CA ASN A 155 -12.18 11.68 -9.57
C ASN A 155 -11.48 11.95 -10.91
N SER A 156 -12.19 11.76 -12.01
CA SER A 156 -11.66 12.00 -13.36
C SER A 156 -11.31 13.46 -13.66
N ASN A 157 -11.85 14.39 -12.88
CA ASN A 157 -11.51 15.81 -12.96
C ASN A 157 -10.23 16.19 -12.19
N GLY A 158 -9.50 15.20 -11.69
CA GLY A 158 -8.25 15.41 -10.96
C GLY A 158 -8.39 15.69 -9.47
N THR A 159 -9.61 15.81 -8.93
CA THR A 159 -9.77 15.95 -7.48
C THR A 159 -9.73 14.60 -6.76
N ILE A 160 -9.30 14.62 -5.50
CA ILE A 160 -9.45 13.48 -4.57
C ILE A 160 -10.36 13.97 -3.46
N THR A 161 -11.51 13.31 -3.25
CA THR A 161 -12.49 13.72 -2.24
C THR A 161 -12.70 12.65 -1.19
N GLY A 162 -12.79 13.06 0.09
CA GLY A 162 -13.16 12.15 1.16
C GLY A 162 -14.60 11.67 1.01
N VAL A 163 -14.84 10.35 1.07
CA VAL A 163 -16.20 9.78 0.93
C VAL A 163 -17.12 10.28 2.03
N GLN A 164 -16.63 10.38 3.26
CA GLN A 164 -17.43 10.84 4.39
C GLN A 164 -17.77 12.33 4.33
N SER A 165 -16.81 13.16 3.95
CA SER A 165 -16.93 14.62 4.04
C SER A 165 -17.40 15.28 2.75
N GLY A 166 -17.13 14.65 1.59
CA GLY A 166 -17.27 15.31 0.28
C GLY A 166 -16.24 16.40 0.02
N LEU A 167 -15.35 16.70 0.98
CA LEU A 167 -14.32 17.71 0.85
C LEU A 167 -13.12 17.22 0.02
N CYS A 168 -12.42 18.14 -0.63
CA CYS A 168 -11.24 17.86 -1.42
C CYS A 168 -9.99 17.74 -0.56
N LEU A 169 -9.10 16.81 -0.96
CA LEU A 169 -7.71 16.79 -0.53
C LEU A 169 -7.04 18.07 -1.03
N ASP A 170 -6.44 18.83 -0.14
CA ASP A 170 -5.97 20.20 -0.37
C ASP A 170 -4.56 20.39 0.18
N ALA A 171 -3.70 20.99 -0.64
CA ALA A 171 -2.41 21.50 -0.16
C ALA A 171 -2.65 22.83 0.56
N ASN A 172 -2.51 22.81 1.88
CA ASN A 172 -2.90 23.90 2.76
C ASN A 172 -2.39 25.27 2.29
N ALA A 173 -3.27 26.26 2.31
CA ALA A 173 -3.02 27.64 1.89
C ALA A 173 -2.52 27.77 0.43
N ALA A 174 -2.80 26.79 -0.42
CA ALA A 174 -2.29 26.71 -1.78
C ALA A 174 -0.74 26.82 -1.85
N ALA A 175 -0.06 26.42 -0.78
CA ALA A 175 1.39 26.43 -0.73
C ALA A 175 1.98 25.29 -1.57
N THR A 176 3.17 25.55 -2.15
CA THR A 176 3.86 24.59 -3.03
C THR A 176 5.18 24.08 -2.46
N ALA A 177 5.60 24.59 -1.32
CA ALA A 177 6.88 24.22 -0.71
C ALA A 177 6.88 22.79 -0.14
N ASN A 178 8.05 22.16 -0.09
CA ASN A 178 8.25 20.94 0.67
C ASN A 178 7.80 21.12 2.13
N GLY A 179 7.08 20.12 2.65
CA GLY A 179 6.54 20.15 4.02
C GLY A 179 5.16 20.79 4.13
N THR A 180 4.59 21.33 3.04
CA THR A 180 3.20 21.82 3.05
C THR A 180 2.26 20.68 3.43
N LYS A 181 1.47 20.91 4.48
CA LYS A 181 0.59 19.88 5.03
C LYS A 181 -0.67 19.74 4.19
N LEU A 182 -1.21 18.51 4.17
CA LEU A 182 -2.47 18.21 3.50
C LEU A 182 -3.62 18.25 4.49
N ILE A 183 -4.71 18.83 4.03
CA ILE A 183 -5.95 19.01 4.78
C ILE A 183 -7.16 18.67 3.90
N LEU A 184 -8.32 18.59 4.50
CA LEU A 184 -9.59 18.64 3.80
C LEU A 184 -10.05 20.11 3.66
N TRP A 185 -10.53 20.46 2.48
CA TRP A 185 -11.11 21.79 2.23
C TRP A 185 -12.25 21.70 1.23
N ALA A 186 -13.21 22.61 1.32
CA ALA A 186 -14.29 22.71 0.32
C ALA A 186 -13.69 22.75 -1.09
N CYS A 187 -14.22 21.94 -1.99
CA CYS A 187 -13.76 21.90 -3.38
C CYS A 187 -14.07 23.25 -4.05
N ASN A 188 -13.04 23.91 -4.52
CA ASN A 188 -13.13 25.27 -5.08
C ASN A 188 -12.54 25.40 -6.49
N GLY A 189 -12.06 24.27 -7.06
CA GLY A 189 -11.44 24.25 -8.38
C GLY A 189 -9.99 24.76 -8.40
N GLY A 190 -9.41 25.08 -7.25
CA GLY A 190 -8.01 25.52 -7.14
C GLY A 190 -7.03 24.44 -7.57
N SER A 191 -5.89 24.86 -8.12
CA SER A 191 -4.85 23.93 -8.59
C SER A 191 -4.18 23.16 -7.44
N ASN A 192 -4.26 23.66 -6.21
CA ASN A 192 -3.81 22.99 -4.97
C ASN A 192 -4.69 21.82 -4.56
N GLN A 193 -5.84 21.62 -5.23
CA GLN A 193 -6.75 20.48 -5.05
C GLN A 193 -6.75 19.53 -6.26
N GLN A 194 -5.83 19.76 -7.21
CA GLN A 194 -5.69 18.92 -8.40
C GLN A 194 -4.55 17.93 -8.21
N TRP A 195 -4.82 16.67 -8.46
CA TRP A 195 -3.92 15.54 -8.24
C TRP A 195 -3.92 14.61 -9.44
N SER A 196 -2.78 14.04 -9.74
CA SER A 196 -2.64 12.98 -10.74
C SER A 196 -1.98 11.75 -10.11
N LEU A 197 -2.38 10.56 -10.56
CA LEU A 197 -1.73 9.31 -10.17
C LEU A 197 -0.66 8.96 -11.21
N ARG A 198 0.58 8.72 -10.75
CA ARG A 198 1.73 8.40 -11.59
C ARG A 198 2.39 7.10 -11.11
N SER A 199 2.55 6.14 -11.99
CA SER A 199 3.29 4.87 -11.78
C SER A 199 4.79 5.09 -11.69
#